data_95d8ede41922c42877dcbdcd18e506b3
#
_entry.id   95d8ede41922c42877dcbdcd18e506b3
#
_cell.length_a   1.000
_cell.length_b   1.000
_cell.length_c   1.000
_cell.angle_alpha   90.00
_cell.angle_beta   90.00
_cell.angle_gamma   90.00
#
_symmetry.space_group_name_H-M   'P 1'
#
loop_
_entity.id
_entity.type
_entity.pdbx_description
1 polymer ?
#
loop_
_entity_poly.entity_id
_entity_poly.type
_entity_poly.pdbx_seq_one_letter_code
_entity_poly.pdbx_strand_id
1 'polypeptide(L)'
;MKLLFFDMEFANGKIPGSVFSLGYVVTDEDFNILSGPTDICINPDCEWNSYVADKILAYPMETIESSPLFPACYEEICALFADADIAVGFSVGNDVTALKKACERYKLSPIPYFWFDMERVCKRANKNRGAHGLAGCVTAWCGEAPENQHRSDGDALATMHLMRAICRDAHIDAEMLITAYPECAGDTIAPQNQQKKPKNVHRGGKNGSKRRHHRPRKKTPAQEKATAEGKA
;
A
#
# COMPACT_ATOMS: atom_id res chain seq x y z
N MET A 1 -13.96 -12.24 -16.17
CA MET A 1 -13.62 -11.90 -14.77
C MET A 1 -13.86 -10.41 -14.56
N LYS A 2 -14.42 -10.02 -13.42
CA LYS A 2 -14.65 -8.61 -13.06
C LYS A 2 -13.64 -8.19 -12.00
N LEU A 3 -12.87 -7.14 -12.29
CA LEU A 3 -11.83 -6.61 -11.41
C LEU A 3 -12.31 -5.31 -10.77
N LEU A 4 -12.19 -5.20 -9.44
CA LEU A 4 -12.42 -3.98 -8.69
C LEU A 4 -11.06 -3.39 -8.29
N PHE A 5 -10.62 -2.32 -8.95
CA PHE A 5 -9.48 -1.55 -8.49
C PHE A 5 -9.95 -0.55 -7.46
N PHE A 6 -9.28 -0.48 -6.31
CA PHE A 6 -9.69 0.42 -5.23
C PHE A 6 -8.50 0.94 -4.44
N ASP A 7 -8.73 2.08 -3.81
CA ASP A 7 -7.82 2.72 -2.86
C ASP A 7 -8.65 3.44 -1.79
N MET A 8 -8.07 3.66 -0.61
CA MET A 8 -8.76 4.30 0.51
C MET A 8 -7.88 5.34 1.19
N GLU A 9 -8.50 6.48 1.55
CA GLU A 9 -7.82 7.53 2.28
C GLU A 9 -8.33 7.62 3.74
N PHE A 10 -7.43 8.00 4.66
CA PHE A 10 -7.66 7.95 6.10
C PHE A 10 -7.40 9.29 6.78
N ALA A 11 -8.38 9.79 7.52
CA ALA A 11 -8.29 11.07 8.23
C ALA A 11 -7.22 11.06 9.34
N ASN A 12 -7.03 9.92 10.00
CA ASN A 12 -6.09 9.80 11.12
C ASN A 12 -5.61 8.36 11.31
N GLY A 13 -4.35 8.09 10.97
CA GLY A 13 -3.77 6.75 11.11
C GLY A 13 -3.70 6.20 12.54
N LYS A 14 -3.93 7.04 13.57
CA LYS A 14 -4.04 6.62 14.98
C LYS A 14 -5.46 6.21 15.36
N ILE A 15 -6.45 6.58 14.56
CA ILE A 15 -7.86 6.25 14.81
C ILE A 15 -8.27 5.15 13.83
N PRO A 16 -8.45 3.91 14.33
CA PRO A 16 -8.80 2.78 13.47
C PRO A 16 -10.13 3.00 12.75
N GLY A 17 -10.15 2.74 11.43
CA GLY A 17 -11.35 2.89 10.62
C GLY A 17 -11.77 4.33 10.34
N SER A 18 -10.82 5.29 10.40
CA SER A 18 -11.05 6.71 10.06
C SER A 18 -11.04 6.95 8.55
N VAL A 19 -11.74 6.11 7.79
CA VAL A 19 -11.86 6.20 6.33
C VAL A 19 -12.66 7.44 5.96
N PHE A 20 -12.14 8.26 5.04
CA PHE A 20 -12.87 9.41 4.52
C PHE A 20 -13.16 9.33 3.01
N SER A 21 -12.51 8.43 2.29
CA SER A 21 -12.77 8.20 0.88
C SER A 21 -12.45 6.76 0.50
N LEU A 22 -13.27 6.16 -0.37
CA LEU A 22 -13.03 4.92 -1.07
C LEU A 22 -13.20 5.19 -2.55
N GLY A 23 -12.09 5.23 -3.28
CA GLY A 23 -12.08 5.38 -4.72
C GLY A 23 -12.04 4.04 -5.42
N TYR A 24 -12.72 3.95 -6.58
CA TYR A 24 -12.74 2.69 -7.31
C TYR A 24 -12.91 2.84 -8.82
N VAL A 25 -12.43 1.80 -9.52
CA VAL A 25 -12.69 1.53 -10.94
C VAL A 25 -13.03 0.06 -11.08
N VAL A 26 -14.13 -0.25 -11.75
CA VAL A 26 -14.50 -1.64 -12.10
C VAL A 26 -14.19 -1.89 -13.56
N THR A 27 -13.54 -3.00 -13.87
CA THR A 27 -13.22 -3.41 -15.24
C THR A 27 -13.58 -4.86 -15.51
N ASP A 28 -13.62 -5.23 -16.79
CA ASP A 28 -13.52 -6.63 -17.22
C ASP A 28 -12.06 -7.12 -17.20
N GLU A 29 -11.81 -8.36 -17.62
CA GLU A 29 -10.48 -8.98 -17.74
C GLU A 29 -9.55 -8.32 -18.77
N ASP A 30 -10.10 -7.60 -19.73
CA ASP A 30 -9.37 -6.86 -20.76
C ASP A 30 -9.09 -5.41 -20.37
N PHE A 31 -9.41 -5.05 -19.10
CA PHE A 31 -9.28 -3.69 -18.56
C PHE A 31 -10.19 -2.64 -19.21
N ASN A 32 -11.31 -3.06 -19.85
CA ASN A 32 -12.35 -2.12 -20.27
C ASN A 32 -13.11 -1.65 -19.03
N ILE A 33 -13.23 -0.33 -18.86
CA ILE A 33 -13.90 0.26 -17.68
C ILE A 33 -15.41 0.03 -17.80
N LEU A 34 -15.97 -0.64 -16.80
CA LEU A 34 -17.40 -0.91 -16.64
C LEU A 34 -18.07 0.13 -15.73
N SER A 35 -17.33 0.65 -14.73
CA SER A 35 -17.79 1.69 -13.81
C SER A 35 -16.61 2.47 -13.22
N GLY A 36 -16.82 3.73 -12.90
CA GLY A 36 -15.80 4.63 -12.35
C GLY A 36 -14.92 5.30 -13.46
N PRO A 37 -13.77 5.96 -13.11
CA PRO A 37 -13.33 6.19 -11.73
C PRO A 37 -14.33 7.05 -10.94
N THR A 38 -14.53 6.72 -9.68
CA THR A 38 -15.41 7.46 -8.79
C THR A 38 -15.04 7.24 -7.31
N ASP A 39 -15.49 8.15 -6.43
CA ASP A 39 -15.25 8.11 -5.00
C ASP A 39 -16.54 7.98 -4.22
N ILE A 40 -16.53 7.14 -3.19
CA ILE A 40 -17.47 7.16 -2.09
C ILE A 40 -16.85 8.03 -0.99
N CYS A 41 -17.28 9.28 -0.88
CA CYS A 41 -16.86 10.18 0.19
C CYS A 41 -17.60 9.83 1.49
N ILE A 42 -16.88 9.79 2.59
CA ILE A 42 -17.34 9.33 3.90
C ILE A 42 -16.92 10.34 4.96
N ASN A 43 -17.83 10.79 5.78
CA ASN A 43 -17.45 11.55 6.97
C ASN A 43 -16.76 10.60 7.96
N PRO A 44 -15.47 10.82 8.29
CA PRO A 44 -14.71 9.90 9.14
C PRO A 44 -15.14 9.96 10.62
N ASP A 45 -15.97 10.92 11.00
CA ASP A 45 -16.50 11.13 12.37
C ASP A 45 -15.39 11.04 13.43
N CYS A 46 -14.29 11.76 13.19
CA CYS A 46 -13.14 11.74 14.07
C CYS A 46 -12.26 13.00 13.91
N GLU A 47 -11.34 13.16 14.86
CA GLU A 47 -10.33 14.21 14.81
C GLU A 47 -9.33 13.92 13.66
N TRP A 48 -9.08 14.93 12.85
CA TRP A 48 -8.14 14.86 11.74
C TRP A 48 -6.68 14.90 12.21
N ASN A 49 -5.84 14.15 11.56
CA ASN A 49 -4.40 14.38 11.63
C ASN A 49 -4.08 15.65 10.82
N SER A 50 -3.39 16.62 11.43
CA SER A 50 -3.08 17.91 10.80
C SER A 50 -2.30 17.75 9.48
N TYR A 51 -1.35 16.82 9.41
CA TYR A 51 -0.61 16.56 8.18
C TYR A 51 -1.52 16.04 7.07
N VAL A 52 -2.47 15.14 7.39
CA VAL A 52 -3.43 14.63 6.42
C VAL A 52 -4.34 15.76 5.93
N ALA A 53 -4.90 16.55 6.86
CA ALA A 53 -5.75 17.68 6.50
C ALA A 53 -5.06 18.73 5.62
N ASP A 54 -3.77 19.03 5.92
CA ASP A 54 -3.03 20.11 5.26
C ASP A 54 -2.32 19.67 3.97
N LYS A 55 -1.96 18.37 3.82
CA LYS A 55 -1.03 17.91 2.79
C LYS A 55 -1.53 16.74 1.94
N ILE A 56 -2.47 15.95 2.45
CA ILE A 56 -2.94 14.74 1.77
C ILE A 56 -4.37 14.92 1.25
N LEU A 57 -5.22 15.62 2.01
CA LEU A 57 -6.61 15.81 1.65
C LEU A 57 -6.76 16.51 0.30
N ALA A 58 -7.16 15.76 -0.71
CA ALA A 58 -7.38 16.26 -2.08
C ALA A 58 -8.83 16.73 -2.34
N TYR A 59 -9.65 16.74 -1.29
CA TYR A 59 -11.05 17.13 -1.32
C TYR A 59 -11.25 18.39 -0.47
N PRO A 60 -12.23 19.26 -0.79
CA PRO A 60 -12.65 20.29 0.16
C PRO A 60 -13.09 19.64 1.48
N MET A 61 -12.57 20.14 2.60
CA MET A 61 -12.92 19.60 3.95
C MET A 61 -14.43 19.55 4.17
N GLU A 62 -15.13 20.63 3.78
CA GLU A 62 -16.58 20.72 3.88
C GLU A 62 -17.32 19.61 3.12
N THR A 63 -16.77 19.16 1.99
CA THR A 63 -17.32 18.04 1.21
C THR A 63 -17.30 16.76 2.03
N ILE A 64 -16.16 16.47 2.68
CA ILE A 64 -16.01 15.27 3.48
C ILE A 64 -16.84 15.35 4.78
N GLU A 65 -16.83 16.49 5.46
CA GLU A 65 -17.61 16.69 6.70
C GLU A 65 -19.12 16.62 6.47
N SER A 66 -19.60 17.00 5.28
CA SER A 66 -21.03 16.89 4.89
C SER A 66 -21.40 15.54 4.30
N SER A 67 -20.42 14.67 4.05
CA SER A 67 -20.67 13.32 3.52
C SER A 67 -21.35 12.40 4.55
N PRO A 68 -21.98 11.32 4.11
CA PRO A 68 -22.57 10.33 5.01
C PRO A 68 -21.52 9.68 5.92
N LEU A 69 -21.91 9.22 7.09
CA LEU A 69 -21.07 8.35 7.93
C LEU A 69 -20.94 6.96 7.28
N PHE A 70 -19.88 6.24 7.63
CA PHE A 70 -19.59 4.90 7.10
C PHE A 70 -20.79 3.92 7.13
N PRO A 71 -21.64 3.86 8.20
CA PRO A 71 -22.81 2.98 8.19
C PRO A 71 -23.81 3.27 7.08
N ALA A 72 -23.93 4.52 6.63
CA ALA A 72 -24.85 4.86 5.55
C ALA A 72 -24.31 4.46 4.16
N CYS A 73 -22.99 4.32 4.01
CA CYS A 73 -22.34 3.86 2.78
C CYS A 73 -22.11 2.33 2.77
N TYR A 74 -22.35 1.65 3.90
CA TYR A 74 -21.95 0.26 4.10
C TYR A 74 -22.55 -0.70 3.07
N GLU A 75 -23.86 -0.61 2.78
CA GLU A 75 -24.55 -1.49 1.83
C GLU A 75 -24.02 -1.28 0.40
N GLU A 76 -23.73 -0.03 0.01
CA GLU A 76 -23.14 0.28 -1.29
C GLU A 76 -21.74 -0.33 -1.40
N ILE A 77 -20.91 -0.18 -0.36
CA ILE A 77 -19.57 -0.77 -0.30
C ILE A 77 -19.66 -2.30 -0.33
N CYS A 78 -20.57 -2.93 0.41
CA CYS A 78 -20.80 -4.36 0.34
C CYS A 78 -21.16 -4.84 -1.06
N ALA A 79 -22.06 -4.15 -1.73
CA ALA A 79 -22.49 -4.48 -3.10
C ALA A 79 -21.33 -4.35 -4.10
N LEU A 80 -20.50 -3.29 -3.95
CA LEU A 80 -19.33 -3.07 -4.79
C LEU A 80 -18.33 -4.23 -4.71
N PHE A 81 -17.97 -4.67 -3.51
CA PHE A 81 -17.03 -5.79 -3.33
C PHE A 81 -17.65 -7.15 -3.69
N ALA A 82 -18.95 -7.34 -3.49
CA ALA A 82 -19.64 -8.57 -3.83
C ALA A 82 -19.83 -8.77 -5.34
N ASP A 83 -19.84 -7.69 -6.13
CA ASP A 83 -20.00 -7.72 -7.59
C ASP A 83 -18.69 -8.04 -8.33
N ALA A 84 -17.54 -8.00 -7.64
CA ALA A 84 -16.23 -8.25 -8.20
C ALA A 84 -15.73 -9.66 -7.88
N ASP A 85 -15.04 -10.29 -8.84
CA ASP A 85 -14.37 -11.57 -8.61
C ASP A 85 -13.13 -11.39 -7.74
N ILE A 86 -12.43 -10.24 -7.87
CA ILE A 86 -11.28 -9.89 -7.06
C ILE A 86 -11.12 -8.37 -6.96
N ALA A 87 -10.73 -7.89 -5.77
CA ALA A 87 -10.39 -6.51 -5.50
C ALA A 87 -8.87 -6.32 -5.60
N VAL A 88 -8.44 -5.33 -6.37
CA VAL A 88 -7.03 -5.05 -6.65
C VAL A 88 -6.65 -3.70 -6.07
N GLY A 89 -5.59 -3.63 -5.28
CA GLY A 89 -5.09 -2.38 -4.73
C GLY A 89 -3.56 -2.30 -4.73
N PHE A 90 -3.03 -1.12 -4.42
CA PHE A 90 -1.60 -0.92 -4.25
C PHE A 90 -1.27 -0.80 -2.75
N SER A 91 -0.46 -1.74 -2.21
CA SER A 91 -0.23 -1.84 -0.75
C SER A 91 -1.53 -2.14 0.03
N VAL A 92 -2.40 -2.92 -0.57
CA VAL A 92 -3.80 -3.18 -0.18
C VAL A 92 -3.99 -3.65 1.28
N GLY A 93 -2.93 -4.10 1.94
CA GLY A 93 -2.99 -4.55 3.33
C GLY A 93 -3.45 -3.47 4.32
N ASN A 94 -3.20 -2.19 4.00
CA ASN A 94 -3.66 -1.05 4.79
C ASN A 94 -5.17 -0.87 4.62
N ASP A 95 -5.66 -0.94 3.38
CA ASP A 95 -7.06 -0.76 3.03
C ASP A 95 -7.93 -1.88 3.60
N VAL A 96 -7.48 -3.13 3.46
CA VAL A 96 -8.12 -4.31 4.08
C VAL A 96 -8.25 -4.14 5.59
N THR A 97 -7.17 -3.68 6.23
CA THR A 97 -7.17 -3.45 7.68
C THR A 97 -8.11 -2.31 8.06
N ALA A 98 -8.10 -1.22 7.33
CA ALA A 98 -8.90 -0.04 7.63
C ALA A 98 -10.39 -0.30 7.41
N LEU A 99 -10.77 -0.99 6.32
CA LEU A 99 -12.15 -1.37 6.05
C LEU A 99 -12.70 -2.30 7.14
N LYS A 100 -11.89 -3.29 7.55
CA LYS A 100 -12.22 -4.15 8.69
C LYS A 100 -12.43 -3.33 9.97
N LYS A 101 -11.54 -2.38 10.25
CA LYS A 101 -11.64 -1.51 11.43
C LYS A 101 -12.81 -0.55 11.38
N ALA A 102 -13.20 -0.08 10.20
CA ALA A 102 -14.43 0.71 10.04
C ALA A 102 -15.66 -0.14 10.37
N CYS A 103 -15.76 -1.37 9.86
CA CYS A 103 -16.82 -2.30 10.23
C CYS A 103 -16.86 -2.56 11.75
N GLU A 104 -15.70 -2.86 12.38
CA GLU A 104 -15.61 -3.08 13.83
C GLU A 104 -16.07 -1.85 14.65
N ARG A 105 -15.65 -0.63 14.24
CA ARG A 105 -16.00 0.63 14.90
C ARG A 105 -17.50 0.84 14.99
N TYR A 106 -18.20 0.51 13.92
CA TYR A 106 -19.66 0.68 13.82
C TYR A 106 -20.45 -0.60 14.08
N LYS A 107 -19.80 -1.67 14.55
CA LYS A 107 -20.41 -2.98 14.85
C LYS A 107 -21.16 -3.59 13.66
N LEU A 108 -20.61 -3.39 12.46
CA LEU A 108 -21.08 -3.97 11.21
C LEU A 108 -20.35 -5.29 10.93
N SER A 109 -20.96 -6.14 10.10
CA SER A 109 -20.32 -7.39 9.68
C SER A 109 -19.09 -7.11 8.83
N PRO A 110 -18.03 -7.96 8.89
CA PRO A 110 -16.93 -7.87 7.96
C PRO A 110 -17.39 -8.05 6.51
N ILE A 111 -16.81 -7.31 5.58
CA ILE A 111 -17.09 -7.43 4.15
C ILE A 111 -16.21 -8.55 3.59
N PRO A 112 -16.80 -9.59 2.97
CA PRO A 112 -16.07 -10.70 2.39
C PRO A 112 -15.62 -10.37 0.95
N TYR A 113 -14.32 -10.47 0.65
CA TYR A 113 -13.77 -10.37 -0.69
C TYR A 113 -12.39 -10.99 -0.81
N PHE A 114 -12.00 -11.36 -2.04
CA PHE A 114 -10.64 -11.69 -2.40
C PHE A 114 -9.90 -10.41 -2.82
N TRP A 115 -8.62 -10.32 -2.49
CA TRP A 115 -7.81 -9.16 -2.85
C TRP A 115 -6.46 -9.55 -3.47
N PHE A 116 -5.88 -8.63 -4.26
CA PHE A 116 -4.59 -8.77 -4.92
C PHE A 116 -3.77 -7.49 -4.77
N ASP A 117 -2.50 -7.61 -4.38
CA ASP A 117 -1.61 -6.49 -4.02
C ASP A 117 -0.58 -6.20 -5.11
N MET A 118 -0.80 -5.11 -5.84
CA MET A 118 0.07 -4.69 -6.93
C MET A 118 1.44 -4.18 -6.45
N GLU A 119 1.56 -3.66 -5.24
CA GLU A 119 2.87 -3.28 -4.68
C GLU A 119 3.76 -4.51 -4.53
N ARG A 120 3.21 -5.62 -4.05
CA ARG A 120 3.95 -6.88 -3.91
C ARG A 120 4.35 -7.45 -5.27
N VAL A 121 3.49 -7.37 -6.27
CA VAL A 121 3.82 -7.75 -7.66
C VAL A 121 4.98 -6.90 -8.17
N CYS A 122 4.91 -5.58 -8.05
CA CYS A 122 5.98 -4.67 -8.47
C CYS A 122 7.31 -4.95 -7.79
N LYS A 123 7.32 -5.20 -6.49
CA LYS A 123 8.53 -5.57 -5.73
C LYS A 123 9.19 -6.84 -6.27
N ARG A 124 8.43 -7.79 -6.81
CA ARG A 124 8.95 -9.04 -7.39
C ARG A 124 9.37 -8.87 -8.84
N ALA A 125 8.50 -8.30 -9.65
CA ALA A 125 8.74 -8.08 -11.08
C ALA A 125 9.83 -7.04 -11.36
N ASN A 126 10.05 -6.12 -10.42
CA ASN A 126 10.84 -4.91 -10.62
C ASN A 126 12.19 -4.89 -9.92
N LYS A 127 12.83 -6.03 -9.72
CA LYS A 127 14.12 -6.14 -8.99
C LYS A 127 15.19 -5.11 -9.41
N ASN A 128 15.11 -4.58 -10.63
CA ASN A 128 16.13 -3.69 -11.21
C ASN A 128 15.65 -2.29 -11.58
N ARG A 129 14.36 -1.94 -11.41
CA ARG A 129 13.83 -0.63 -11.84
C ARG A 129 13.89 0.45 -10.76
N GLY A 130 14.09 0.06 -9.48
CA GLY A 130 14.21 1.00 -8.36
C GLY A 130 12.96 1.84 -8.07
N ALA A 131 11.82 1.47 -8.65
CA ALA A 131 10.55 2.19 -8.47
C ALA A 131 9.97 1.92 -7.07
N HIS A 132 9.53 2.97 -6.39
CA HIS A 132 8.94 2.91 -5.07
C HIS A 132 7.60 3.65 -5.03
N GLY A 133 6.63 3.11 -4.30
CA GLY A 133 5.28 3.65 -4.22
C GLY A 133 4.50 3.53 -5.54
N LEU A 134 3.22 3.88 -5.52
CA LEU A 134 2.35 3.78 -6.69
C LEU A 134 2.87 4.66 -7.84
N ALA A 135 3.12 5.94 -7.59
CA ALA A 135 3.59 6.87 -8.61
C ALA A 135 4.89 6.43 -9.27
N GLY A 136 5.86 5.92 -8.48
CA GLY A 136 7.12 5.39 -9.02
C GLY A 136 6.92 4.14 -9.88
N CYS A 137 6.05 3.22 -9.46
CA CYS A 137 5.73 2.02 -10.24
C CYS A 137 4.99 2.38 -11.53
N VAL A 138 3.98 3.27 -11.47
CA VAL A 138 3.26 3.74 -12.67
C VAL A 138 4.21 4.41 -13.65
N THR A 139 5.07 5.31 -13.18
CA THR A 139 6.07 5.96 -14.03
C THR A 139 7.00 4.93 -14.70
N ALA A 140 7.46 3.92 -13.95
CA ALA A 140 8.37 2.91 -14.46
C ALA A 140 7.75 1.99 -15.53
N TRP A 141 6.45 1.71 -15.44
CA TRP A 141 5.75 0.77 -16.32
C TRP A 141 4.93 1.45 -17.43
N CYS A 142 4.35 2.63 -17.12
CA CYS A 142 3.50 3.37 -18.06
C CYS A 142 4.26 4.48 -18.78
N GLY A 143 5.44 4.92 -18.28
CA GLY A 143 6.27 5.97 -18.88
C GLY A 143 5.99 7.38 -18.36
N GLU A 144 4.88 7.59 -17.64
CA GLU A 144 4.46 8.88 -17.09
C GLU A 144 3.93 8.72 -15.67
N ALA A 145 3.98 9.78 -14.88
CA ALA A 145 3.45 9.79 -13.52
C ALA A 145 1.91 9.78 -13.55
N PRO A 146 1.25 9.17 -12.55
CA PRO A 146 -0.20 9.21 -12.46
C PRO A 146 -0.69 10.63 -12.17
N GLU A 147 -1.83 10.97 -12.75
CA GLU A 147 -2.57 12.18 -12.41
C GLU A 147 -3.33 12.00 -11.09
N ASN A 148 -3.69 13.11 -10.44
CA ASN A 148 -4.55 13.13 -9.24
C ASN A 148 -4.07 12.23 -8.08
N GLN A 149 -2.77 12.22 -7.81
CA GLN A 149 -2.21 11.52 -6.64
C GLN A 149 -2.89 11.96 -5.34
N HIS A 150 -3.07 11.03 -4.40
CA HIS A 150 -3.79 11.23 -3.13
C HIS A 150 -5.29 11.49 -3.29
N ARG A 151 -5.84 11.19 -4.46
CA ARG A 151 -7.28 10.98 -4.63
C ARG A 151 -7.52 9.50 -4.83
N SER A 152 -8.38 8.92 -4.02
CA SER A 152 -8.59 7.48 -4.03
C SER A 152 -9.11 6.96 -5.38
N ASP A 153 -9.94 7.72 -6.11
CA ASP A 153 -10.36 7.38 -7.49
C ASP A 153 -9.19 7.41 -8.49
N GLY A 154 -8.30 8.41 -8.34
CA GLY A 154 -7.09 8.54 -9.15
C GLY A 154 -6.09 7.43 -8.89
N ASP A 155 -5.86 7.07 -7.63
CA ASP A 155 -4.93 6.01 -7.23
C ASP A 155 -5.47 4.62 -7.59
N ALA A 156 -6.79 4.39 -7.52
CA ALA A 156 -7.45 3.20 -8.06
C ALA A 156 -7.25 3.07 -9.59
N LEU A 157 -7.47 4.15 -10.35
CA LEU A 157 -7.25 4.20 -11.79
C LEU A 157 -5.78 3.99 -12.15
N ALA A 158 -4.86 4.60 -11.41
CA ALA A 158 -3.42 4.43 -11.58
C ALA A 158 -2.98 2.97 -11.35
N THR A 159 -3.57 2.30 -10.35
CA THR A 159 -3.35 0.87 -10.07
C THR A 159 -3.85 -0.01 -11.21
N MET A 160 -4.99 0.31 -11.82
CA MET A 160 -5.50 -0.37 -13.01
C MET A 160 -4.54 -0.22 -14.20
N HIS A 161 -4.07 1.00 -14.49
CA HIS A 161 -3.10 1.25 -15.56
C HIS A 161 -1.79 0.51 -15.33
N LEU A 162 -1.32 0.44 -14.09
CA LEU A 162 -0.12 -0.30 -13.71
C LEU A 162 -0.28 -1.80 -13.98
N MET A 163 -1.37 -2.41 -13.53
CA MET A 163 -1.64 -3.83 -13.78
C MET A 163 -1.72 -4.14 -15.27
N ARG A 164 -2.47 -3.33 -16.03
CA ARG A 164 -2.57 -3.44 -17.49
C ARG A 164 -1.21 -3.34 -18.19
N ALA A 165 -0.35 -2.41 -17.75
CA ALA A 165 0.98 -2.24 -18.33
C ALA A 165 1.88 -3.45 -18.05
N ILE A 166 1.83 -4.02 -16.82
CA ILE A 166 2.57 -5.23 -16.47
C ILE A 166 2.09 -6.43 -17.30
N CYS A 167 0.79 -6.62 -17.43
CA CYS A 167 0.20 -7.69 -18.25
C CYS A 167 0.64 -7.57 -19.72
N ARG A 168 0.57 -6.38 -20.30
CA ARG A 168 1.02 -6.09 -21.65
C ARG A 168 2.51 -6.40 -21.86
N ASP A 169 3.37 -5.93 -20.94
CA ASP A 169 4.83 -6.13 -21.06
C ASP A 169 5.22 -7.61 -20.90
N ALA A 170 4.47 -8.36 -20.10
CA ALA A 170 4.67 -9.79 -19.89
C ALA A 170 3.94 -10.68 -20.92
N HIS A 171 3.10 -10.11 -21.80
CA HIS A 171 2.24 -10.82 -22.75
C HIS A 171 1.31 -11.85 -22.07
N ILE A 172 0.70 -11.47 -20.96
CA ILE A 172 -0.24 -12.29 -20.19
C ILE A 172 -1.52 -11.48 -19.89
N ASP A 173 -2.59 -12.17 -19.56
CA ASP A 173 -3.83 -11.56 -19.07
C ASP A 173 -3.82 -11.35 -17.54
N ALA A 174 -4.90 -10.76 -17.02
CA ALA A 174 -5.04 -10.48 -15.61
C ALA A 174 -5.10 -11.76 -14.76
N GLU A 175 -5.79 -12.81 -15.21
CA GLU A 175 -5.91 -14.10 -14.52
C GLU A 175 -4.55 -14.81 -14.43
N MET A 176 -3.79 -14.79 -15.53
CA MET A 176 -2.42 -15.32 -15.55
C MET A 176 -1.51 -14.56 -14.58
N LEU A 177 -1.61 -13.22 -14.49
CA LEU A 177 -0.82 -12.44 -13.56
C LEU A 177 -1.15 -12.82 -12.11
N ILE A 178 -2.44 -12.90 -11.76
CA ILE A 178 -2.90 -13.27 -10.41
C ILE A 178 -2.42 -14.69 -10.06
N THR A 179 -2.53 -15.61 -11.00
CA THR A 179 -2.09 -17.01 -10.83
C THR A 179 -0.57 -17.13 -10.70
N ALA A 180 0.19 -16.27 -11.38
CA ALA A 180 1.66 -16.26 -11.30
C ALA A 180 2.19 -15.72 -9.96
N TYR A 181 1.41 -14.92 -9.22
CA TYR A 181 1.79 -14.34 -7.94
C TYR A 181 0.77 -14.65 -6.81
N PRO A 182 0.50 -15.92 -6.51
CA PRO A 182 -0.54 -16.29 -5.55
C PRO A 182 -0.27 -15.74 -4.14
N GLU A 183 1.00 -15.50 -3.79
CA GLU A 183 1.37 -14.91 -2.51
C GLU A 183 1.10 -13.39 -2.42
N CYS A 184 0.70 -12.77 -3.52
CA CYS A 184 0.22 -11.38 -3.54
C CYS A 184 -1.29 -11.29 -3.36
N ALA A 185 -1.99 -12.42 -3.36
CA ALA A 185 -3.43 -12.53 -3.11
C ALA A 185 -3.74 -12.87 -1.65
N GLY A 186 -4.98 -12.63 -1.25
CA GLY A 186 -5.54 -13.06 0.02
C GLY A 186 -7.05 -12.89 0.05
N ASP A 187 -7.66 -13.21 1.18
CA ASP A 187 -9.07 -12.97 1.40
C ASP A 187 -9.32 -12.41 2.82
N THR A 188 -10.50 -11.82 3.01
CA THR A 188 -10.90 -11.21 4.28
C THR A 188 -11.67 -12.18 5.19
N ILE A 189 -12.04 -13.37 4.69
CA ILE A 189 -12.89 -14.35 5.39
C ILE A 189 -12.05 -15.41 6.09
N ALA A 190 -10.90 -15.80 5.50
CA ALA A 190 -10.05 -16.79 6.10
C ALA A 190 -9.63 -16.33 7.49
N PRO A 191 -9.76 -17.15 8.53
CA PRO A 191 -9.14 -16.84 9.80
C PRO A 191 -7.67 -16.60 9.49
N GLN A 192 -7.16 -15.40 9.83
CA GLN A 192 -5.75 -15.08 9.70
C GLN A 192 -4.96 -16.07 10.56
N ASN A 193 -4.81 -17.26 10.04
CA ASN A 193 -3.93 -18.28 10.58
C ASN A 193 -2.53 -17.69 10.40
N GLN A 194 -2.16 -16.99 11.46
CA GLN A 194 -0.84 -16.49 11.78
C GLN A 194 0.22 -17.20 10.94
N GLN A 195 0.70 -16.54 9.92
CA GLN A 195 2.05 -16.80 9.45
C GLN A 195 2.98 -16.36 10.59
N LYS A 196 3.09 -17.23 11.60
CA LYS A 196 4.17 -17.19 12.57
C LYS A 196 5.44 -17.29 11.74
N LYS A 197 6.11 -16.15 11.53
CA LYS A 197 7.51 -16.17 11.10
C LYS A 197 8.20 -17.23 11.93
N PRO A 198 8.93 -18.19 11.34
CA PRO A 198 9.68 -19.15 12.10
C PRO A 198 10.60 -18.34 13.03
N LYS A 199 10.41 -18.50 14.34
CA LYS A 199 11.33 -17.96 15.33
C LYS A 199 12.68 -18.58 15.01
N ASN A 200 13.65 -17.77 14.62
CA ASN A 200 15.04 -18.17 14.54
C ASN A 200 15.42 -18.76 15.90
N VAL A 201 15.44 -20.07 15.96
CA VAL A 201 15.98 -20.79 17.09
C VAL A 201 17.48 -20.57 17.04
N HIS A 202 17.96 -19.59 17.82
CA HIS A 202 19.37 -19.51 18.16
C HIS A 202 19.72 -20.82 18.88
N ARG A 203 20.30 -21.76 18.12
CA ARG A 203 21.03 -22.89 18.71
C ARG A 203 22.20 -22.30 19.49
N GLY A 204 22.02 -22.19 20.79
CA GLY A 204 23.09 -21.99 21.73
C GLY A 204 24.04 -23.19 21.71
N GLY A 205 25.14 -23.05 20.99
CA GLY A 205 26.29 -23.96 21.12
C GLY A 205 27.15 -23.51 22.28
N LYS A 206 27.11 -24.26 23.39
CA LYS A 206 28.07 -24.17 24.47
C LYS A 206 29.41 -24.77 24.05
N ASN A 207 30.46 -24.19 24.59
CA ASN A 207 31.80 -24.71 24.88
C ASN A 207 32.93 -24.39 23.89
N GLY A 208 33.90 -23.70 24.46
CA GLY A 208 35.26 -23.60 23.92
C GLY A 208 36.07 -22.50 24.56
N SER A 209 36.42 -22.66 25.86
CA SER A 209 37.51 -21.94 26.52
C SER A 209 38.78 -21.98 25.68
N LYS A 210 39.46 -20.84 25.47
CA LYS A 210 40.90 -20.71 25.77
C LYS A 210 41.52 -19.38 25.30
N ARG A 211 42.18 -18.76 26.28
CA ARG A 211 43.44 -18.03 26.29
C ARG A 211 43.54 -16.65 25.63
N ARG A 212 43.69 -15.72 26.58
CA ARG A 212 44.35 -14.42 26.49
C ARG A 212 45.67 -14.52 25.72
N HIS A 213 45.90 -13.62 24.77
CA HIS A 213 47.20 -13.06 24.46
C HIS A 213 47.09 -11.53 24.40
N HIS A 214 47.69 -10.90 25.39
CA HIS A 214 48.09 -9.51 25.39
C HIS A 214 49.09 -9.28 24.23
N ARG A 215 48.89 -8.22 23.45
CA ARG A 215 50.00 -7.54 22.76
C ARG A 215 49.76 -6.02 22.79
N PRO A 216 50.86 -5.24 22.95
CA PRO A 216 50.79 -3.89 23.48
C PRO A 216 50.61 -2.80 22.41
N ARG A 217 50.04 -1.69 22.90
CA ARG A 217 49.98 -0.38 22.23
C ARG A 217 51.38 0.07 21.73
N LYS A 218 51.46 0.51 20.49
CA LYS A 218 52.48 1.46 20.04
C LYS A 218 51.86 2.83 19.84
N LYS A 219 52.47 3.80 20.53
CA LYS A 219 52.23 5.24 20.48
C LYS A 219 52.86 5.83 19.22
N THR A 220 52.20 6.82 18.70
CA THR A 220 52.51 8.01 17.90
C THR A 220 54.00 8.34 17.62
N PRO A 221 54.30 9.21 16.60
CA PRO A 221 54.28 10.63 16.93
C PRO A 221 53.64 11.57 15.88
N ALA A 222 53.31 12.77 16.38
CA ALA A 222 52.89 13.97 15.69
C ALA A 222 54.11 14.70 15.04
N GLN A 223 53.86 15.43 13.98
CA GLN A 223 54.58 16.64 13.55
C GLN A 223 53.64 17.40 12.65
N GLU A 224 53.18 18.54 13.09
CA GLU A 224 53.69 19.90 13.03
C GLU A 224 53.61 20.58 11.66
N LYS A 225 52.73 21.57 11.63
CA LYS A 225 52.75 22.90 11.04
C LYS A 225 53.61 23.17 9.80
N ALA A 226 53.03 23.80 8.81
CA ALA A 226 53.56 25.05 8.25
C ALA A 226 52.45 25.85 7.56
N THR A 227 52.31 27.05 7.99
CA THR A 227 51.66 28.24 7.43
C THR A 227 52.45 28.79 6.24
N ALA A 228 51.78 29.39 5.26
CA ALA A 228 52.19 30.60 4.48
C ALA A 228 51.05 30.85 3.48
N GLU A 229 50.24 31.87 3.61
CA GLU A 229 50.34 33.29 3.12
C GLU A 229 50.76 33.42 1.65
N GLY A 230 49.92 34.15 0.90
CA GLY A 230 50.39 34.97 -0.20
C GLY A 230 49.50 35.08 -1.43
N LYS A 231 48.64 36.08 -1.44
CA LYS A 231 48.38 37.13 -2.45
C LYS A 231 48.60 36.75 -3.94
N ALA A 232 47.60 36.89 -4.74
CA ALA A 232 47.34 37.95 -5.75
C ALA A 232 45.96 37.74 -6.35
#